data_188154a93bec54e790d81447954a56c6
#
_entry.id   188154a93bec54e790d81447954a56c6
#
_cell.length_a   1.000
_cell.length_b   1.000
_cell.length_c   1.000
_cell.angle_alpha   90.00
_cell.angle_beta   90.00
_cell.angle_gamma   90.00
#
_symmetry.space_group_name_H-M   'P 1'
#
loop_
_entity.id
_entity.type
_entity.pdbx_description
1 polymer ?
#
loop_
_entity_poly.entity_id
_entity_poly.type
_entity_poly.pdbx_seq_one_letter_code
_entity_poly.pdbx_strand_id
1 'polypeptide(L)'
;MKKFLALLLALVMVFALAACGEAEPSAASDAPASEAPEASDSPASEAPEVAGIPLDEIKVGFIFLHDENSTYDLNFINAAKAACEALGLSEDQYVLRTNVPEGQECYDAAAELADDGCNIVFADSFGHEDFMIQAAREFPDVQFCHATGTRAHTEGLDNFHNAFASIYEGRYLAGIAAGMKLNEMIEAGEITEDQAKMGYVGAYTYAEVISGYTSFYLGAKSVCPSVTMDVTFTGSWYDETAEKEGANNLIAGGCVLISQHADSMGAPTACEVAGVPNVSYNGSTIDACPNTFIVSSRIDWAPYFEYMINCVVNGDQIAADWTGTLATGSVVLSDVNEAAAAAGTVEAIEAAKAELEAGTLHVFDVSTFTVGGESITSYMADVDTDPDYTPDTEAIVDGCFAESTARSAPYFDIQIDGITLLDSAF
;
A
#
# COMPACT_ATOMS: atom_id res chain seq x y z
N MET A 1 54.16 24.52 -3.57
CA MET A 1 54.59 25.61 -4.48
C MET A 1 53.41 25.98 -5.35
N LYS A 2 52.98 27.20 -5.10
CA LYS A 2 52.50 28.19 -6.06
C LYS A 2 51.29 27.79 -6.91
N LYS A 3 50.04 28.25 -6.64
CA LYS A 3 49.54 29.65 -6.76
C LYS A 3 49.26 30.06 -8.19
N PHE A 4 48.05 30.61 -8.37
CA PHE A 4 47.60 31.72 -9.20
C PHE A 4 46.83 31.31 -10.48
N LEU A 5 45.78 31.92 -10.95
CA LEU A 5 45.03 33.17 -10.65
C LEU A 5 43.83 33.14 -11.61
N ALA A 6 42.64 33.28 -11.29
CA ALA A 6 41.81 34.45 -11.14
C ALA A 6 41.60 35.29 -12.42
N LEU A 7 40.37 35.65 -12.58
CA LEU A 7 39.83 36.97 -13.03
C LEU A 7 39.45 37.10 -14.50
N LEU A 8 38.34 37.52 -14.81
CA LEU A 8 37.59 38.80 -15.04
C LEU A 8 36.74 38.66 -16.28
N LEU A 9 35.62 39.20 -16.54
CA LEU A 9 34.89 40.45 -16.35
C LEU A 9 33.44 40.23 -16.78
N ALA A 10 32.43 40.54 -16.20
CA ALA A 10 31.73 41.75 -15.71
C ALA A 10 31.53 42.85 -16.76
N LEU A 11 30.34 43.36 -16.76
CA LEU A 11 29.89 44.68 -17.27
C LEU A 11 29.01 44.62 -18.53
N VAL A 12 27.89 45.27 -18.67
CA VAL A 12 27.38 46.57 -18.21
C VAL A 12 25.88 46.52 -18.39
N MET A 13 25.03 46.81 -17.46
CA MET A 13 24.39 48.08 -17.07
C MET A 13 23.82 48.91 -18.26
N VAL A 14 22.73 49.61 -18.23
CA VAL A 14 21.82 50.21 -17.23
C VAL A 14 20.93 51.21 -17.98
N PHE A 15 19.81 51.65 -17.36
CA PHE A 15 19.00 52.89 -17.56
C PHE A 15 17.86 52.84 -18.58
N ALA A 16 16.71 53.43 -18.33
CA ALA A 16 16.20 54.35 -17.28
C ALA A 16 14.67 54.38 -17.32
N LEU A 17 14.08 54.47 -16.25
CA LEU A 17 13.23 55.46 -15.57
C LEU A 17 12.39 56.47 -16.39
N ALA A 18 11.08 56.39 -16.11
CA ALA A 18 10.14 57.44 -15.70
C ALA A 18 9.57 58.40 -16.75
N ALA A 19 8.27 58.51 -16.80
CA ALA A 19 7.52 59.60 -16.18
C ALA A 19 6.03 59.57 -16.59
N CYS A 20 5.19 59.96 -15.63
CA CYS A 20 3.76 60.20 -15.70
C CYS A 20 3.31 61.24 -16.74
N GLY A 21 2.02 61.13 -17.17
CA GLY A 21 1.31 62.24 -17.82
C GLY A 21 -0.08 61.82 -18.29
N GLU A 22 -1.12 62.25 -17.53
CA GLU A 22 -2.53 62.20 -17.91
C GLU A 22 -2.82 63.12 -19.11
N ALA A 23 -3.75 62.70 -19.99
CA ALA A 23 -4.89 63.51 -20.46
C ALA A 23 -5.69 62.78 -21.56
N GLU A 24 -6.99 62.80 -21.40
CA GLU A 24 -8.08 62.41 -22.34
C GLU A 24 -8.24 63.42 -23.50
N PRO A 25 -9.33 63.25 -24.31
CA PRO A 25 -9.57 62.26 -25.37
C PRO A 25 -9.78 62.92 -26.73
N SER A 26 -9.70 62.20 -27.84
CA SER A 26 -10.43 62.61 -29.06
C SER A 26 -10.53 61.52 -30.15
N ALA A 27 -11.79 61.26 -30.51
CA ALA A 27 -12.37 60.97 -31.83
C ALA A 27 -11.89 59.80 -32.72
N ALA A 28 -12.87 59.01 -33.02
CA ALA A 28 -13.09 58.00 -34.04
C ALA A 28 -12.33 58.12 -35.38
N SER A 29 -11.87 57.00 -35.88
CA SER A 29 -11.80 56.70 -37.32
C SER A 29 -11.95 55.20 -37.56
N ASP A 30 -12.94 54.86 -38.41
CA ASP A 30 -13.24 53.52 -38.90
C ASP A 30 -12.10 52.93 -39.74
N ALA A 31 -11.79 51.64 -39.50
CA ALA A 31 -11.20 50.77 -40.50
C ALA A 31 -11.55 49.27 -40.15
N PRO A 32 -11.67 48.37 -41.14
CA PRO A 32 -12.56 47.24 -41.08
C PRO A 32 -12.01 46.07 -40.30
N ALA A 33 -12.95 45.29 -39.71
CA ALA A 33 -12.71 44.04 -39.00
C ALA A 33 -12.04 42.99 -39.93
N SER A 34 -10.88 42.50 -39.47
CA SER A 34 -10.29 41.29 -40.00
C SER A 34 -10.96 40.12 -39.29
N GLU A 35 -11.61 39.25 -40.05
CA GLU A 35 -12.19 38.01 -39.60
C GLU A 35 -11.13 37.11 -38.92
N ALA A 36 -11.38 36.69 -37.69
CA ALA A 36 -10.65 35.61 -37.04
C ALA A 36 -10.95 34.28 -37.76
N PRO A 37 -9.96 33.40 -37.95
CA PRO A 37 -10.25 32.09 -38.51
C PRO A 37 -11.16 31.29 -37.56
N GLU A 38 -12.23 30.77 -38.13
CA GLU A 38 -13.12 29.82 -37.45
C GLU A 38 -12.30 28.63 -36.88
N ALA A 39 -12.49 28.34 -35.62
CA ALA A 39 -11.98 27.10 -35.00
C ALA A 39 -12.61 25.95 -35.75
N SER A 40 -11.79 25.17 -36.40
CA SER A 40 -12.18 23.88 -36.97
C SER A 40 -12.54 22.94 -35.80
N ASP A 41 -13.81 22.71 -35.61
CA ASP A 41 -14.31 21.58 -34.84
C ASP A 41 -13.87 20.28 -35.55
N SER A 42 -12.72 19.77 -35.17
CA SER A 42 -12.42 18.36 -35.39
C SER A 42 -13.24 17.58 -34.36
N PRO A 43 -14.09 16.64 -34.78
CA PRO A 43 -14.75 15.76 -33.81
C PRO A 43 -13.66 15.04 -33.01
N ALA A 44 -13.76 15.10 -31.69
CA ALA A 44 -13.03 14.22 -30.82
C ALA A 44 -13.31 12.79 -31.32
N SER A 45 -12.27 12.07 -31.63
CA SER A 45 -12.37 10.64 -31.94
C SER A 45 -12.88 9.99 -30.66
N GLU A 46 -14.16 9.65 -30.61
CA GLU A 46 -14.67 8.75 -29.58
C GLU A 46 -13.86 7.46 -29.70
N ALA A 47 -13.19 7.07 -28.63
CA ALA A 47 -12.59 5.75 -28.53
C ALA A 47 -13.71 4.71 -28.78
N PRO A 48 -13.45 3.60 -29.48
CA PRO A 48 -14.47 2.59 -29.70
C PRO A 48 -15.02 2.13 -28.36
N GLU A 49 -16.34 2.27 -28.15
CA GLU A 49 -17.01 1.68 -26.99
C GLU A 49 -16.75 0.18 -27.02
N VAL A 50 -16.04 -0.35 -26.05
CA VAL A 50 -15.88 -1.79 -25.84
C VAL A 50 -17.23 -2.29 -25.33
N ALA A 51 -17.84 -3.23 -26.05
CA ALA A 51 -19.11 -3.81 -25.60
C ALA A 51 -18.86 -4.61 -24.31
N GLY A 52 -19.58 -4.28 -23.23
CA GLY A 52 -19.50 -5.02 -21.99
C GLY A 52 -19.96 -6.48 -22.14
N ILE A 53 -19.55 -7.33 -21.22
CA ILE A 53 -19.93 -8.75 -21.16
C ILE A 53 -21.14 -8.88 -20.22
N PRO A 54 -22.26 -9.48 -20.65
CA PRO A 54 -23.39 -9.71 -19.75
C PRO A 54 -22.99 -10.46 -18.48
N LEU A 55 -23.55 -10.07 -17.33
CA LEU A 55 -23.19 -10.65 -16.03
C LEU A 55 -23.39 -12.17 -15.97
N ASP A 56 -24.36 -12.71 -16.68
CA ASP A 56 -24.63 -14.15 -16.78
C ASP A 56 -23.66 -14.91 -17.71
N GLU A 57 -22.83 -14.18 -18.46
CA GLU A 57 -21.81 -14.75 -19.35
C GLU A 57 -20.39 -14.55 -18.83
N ILE A 58 -20.18 -13.69 -17.79
CA ILE A 58 -18.85 -13.42 -17.25
C ILE A 58 -18.29 -14.63 -16.49
N LYS A 59 -17.00 -14.86 -16.63
CA LYS A 59 -16.26 -15.86 -15.86
C LYS A 59 -14.97 -15.28 -15.33
N VAL A 60 -14.68 -15.54 -14.04
CA VAL A 60 -13.53 -14.98 -13.32
C VAL A 60 -12.65 -16.09 -12.77
N GLY A 61 -11.35 -16.01 -13.02
CA GLY A 61 -10.34 -16.89 -12.43
C GLY A 61 -9.56 -16.15 -11.32
N PHE A 62 -9.29 -16.84 -10.22
CA PHE A 62 -8.48 -16.34 -9.13
C PHE A 62 -7.33 -17.30 -8.86
N ILE A 63 -6.13 -16.78 -8.72
CA ILE A 63 -4.88 -17.51 -8.46
C ILE A 63 -4.34 -17.03 -7.12
N PHE A 64 -4.08 -17.97 -6.21
CA PHE A 64 -3.55 -17.72 -4.86
C PHE A 64 -2.28 -18.52 -4.63
N LEU A 65 -1.27 -17.89 -3.99
CA LEU A 65 0.02 -18.51 -3.72
C LEU A 65 -0.12 -19.71 -2.77
N HIS A 66 -0.94 -19.57 -1.73
CA HIS A 66 -1.21 -20.62 -0.76
C HIS A 66 -2.71 -20.94 -0.71
N ASP A 67 -3.18 -21.41 0.43
CA ASP A 67 -4.58 -21.73 0.70
C ASP A 67 -5.08 -21.04 1.97
N GLU A 68 -6.20 -21.49 2.50
CA GLU A 68 -6.84 -20.91 3.69
C GLU A 68 -6.02 -20.98 5.00
N ASN A 69 -4.87 -21.65 5.01
CA ASN A 69 -3.96 -21.68 6.17
C ASN A 69 -3.07 -20.42 6.23
N SER A 70 -2.86 -19.75 5.11
CA SER A 70 -2.23 -18.42 5.07
C SER A 70 -3.26 -17.35 5.41
N THR A 71 -2.96 -16.45 6.35
CA THR A 71 -3.86 -15.34 6.70
C THR A 71 -4.01 -14.33 5.55
N TYR A 72 -2.98 -14.18 4.72
CA TYR A 72 -2.98 -13.37 3.52
C TYR A 72 -3.93 -13.93 2.46
N ASP A 73 -3.69 -15.16 2.01
CA ASP A 73 -4.49 -15.81 0.95
C ASP A 73 -5.95 -16.02 1.38
N LEU A 74 -6.19 -16.39 2.65
CA LEU A 74 -7.55 -16.50 3.19
C LEU A 74 -8.34 -15.21 3.03
N ASN A 75 -7.69 -14.06 3.21
CA ASN A 75 -8.30 -12.76 3.05
C ASN A 75 -8.80 -12.53 1.61
N PHE A 76 -7.99 -12.90 0.60
CA PHE A 76 -8.40 -12.85 -0.83
C PHE A 76 -9.48 -13.89 -1.16
N ILE A 77 -9.34 -15.12 -0.69
CA ILE A 77 -10.31 -16.21 -0.92
C ILE A 77 -11.71 -15.81 -0.40
N ASN A 78 -11.76 -15.23 0.80
CA ASN A 78 -13.02 -14.77 1.39
C ASN A 78 -13.62 -13.61 0.60
N ALA A 79 -12.79 -12.64 0.20
CA ALA A 79 -13.21 -11.49 -0.58
C ALA A 79 -13.71 -11.89 -1.98
N ALA A 80 -13.04 -12.83 -2.65
CA ALA A 80 -13.47 -13.34 -3.95
C ALA A 80 -14.87 -14.00 -3.88
N LYS A 81 -15.07 -14.84 -2.87
CA LYS A 81 -16.40 -15.46 -2.64
C LYS A 81 -17.46 -14.42 -2.31
N ALA A 82 -17.15 -13.45 -1.43
CA ALA A 82 -18.09 -12.40 -1.04
C ALA A 82 -18.48 -11.50 -2.22
N ALA A 83 -17.52 -11.06 -3.02
CA ALA A 83 -17.78 -10.24 -4.21
C ALA A 83 -18.60 -10.97 -5.26
N CYS A 84 -18.26 -12.24 -5.55
CA CYS A 84 -19.03 -13.07 -6.49
C CYS A 84 -20.47 -13.28 -6.00
N GLU A 85 -20.68 -13.55 -4.70
CA GLU A 85 -22.00 -13.67 -4.09
C GLU A 85 -22.79 -12.35 -4.17
N ALA A 86 -22.15 -11.23 -3.82
CA ALA A 86 -22.78 -9.90 -3.82
C ALA A 86 -23.24 -9.47 -5.23
N LEU A 87 -22.47 -9.83 -6.26
CA LEU A 87 -22.84 -9.59 -7.67
C LEU A 87 -23.80 -10.63 -8.22
N GLY A 88 -24.07 -11.72 -7.51
CA GLY A 88 -24.97 -12.78 -7.93
C GLY A 88 -24.38 -13.75 -8.95
N LEU A 89 -23.05 -13.89 -9.00
CA LEU A 89 -22.39 -14.90 -9.81
C LEU A 89 -22.68 -16.30 -9.23
N SER A 90 -22.93 -17.25 -10.13
CA SER A 90 -23.06 -18.67 -9.77
C SER A 90 -21.69 -19.34 -9.58
N GLU A 91 -21.65 -20.48 -8.89
CA GLU A 91 -20.39 -21.21 -8.58
C GLU A 91 -19.61 -21.65 -9.84
N ASP A 92 -20.26 -21.75 -10.99
CA ASP A 92 -19.63 -22.09 -12.28
C ASP A 92 -19.07 -20.88 -13.04
N GLN A 93 -19.34 -19.66 -12.55
CA GLN A 93 -18.81 -18.43 -13.11
C GLN A 93 -17.49 -17.96 -12.48
N TYR A 94 -17.02 -18.62 -11.44
CA TYR A 94 -15.70 -18.30 -10.89
C TYR A 94 -14.90 -19.54 -10.49
N VAL A 95 -13.59 -19.45 -10.63
CA VAL A 95 -12.65 -20.56 -10.36
C VAL A 95 -11.57 -20.05 -9.39
N LEU A 96 -11.35 -20.79 -8.31
CA LEU A 96 -10.27 -20.52 -7.35
C LEU A 96 -9.15 -21.56 -7.55
N ARG A 97 -7.92 -21.09 -7.75
CA ARG A 97 -6.70 -21.90 -7.85
C ARG A 97 -5.80 -21.56 -6.67
N THR A 98 -5.65 -22.47 -5.73
CA THR A 98 -4.79 -22.31 -4.55
C THR A 98 -3.49 -23.08 -4.71
N ASN A 99 -2.48 -22.72 -3.91
CA ASN A 99 -1.15 -23.35 -3.92
C ASN A 99 -0.47 -23.27 -5.32
N VAL A 100 -0.57 -22.09 -5.95
CA VAL A 100 0.10 -21.80 -7.23
C VAL A 100 1.40 -21.05 -6.96
N PRO A 101 2.58 -21.69 -7.15
CA PRO A 101 3.86 -21.05 -6.85
C PRO A 101 4.14 -19.81 -7.69
N GLU A 102 4.99 -18.93 -7.17
CA GLU A 102 5.56 -17.80 -7.89
C GLU A 102 6.54 -18.29 -8.94
N GLY A 103 6.09 -18.47 -10.18
CA GLY A 103 6.90 -19.06 -11.24
C GLY A 103 6.09 -19.37 -12.49
N GLN A 104 6.64 -20.26 -13.32
CA GLN A 104 5.98 -20.73 -14.55
C GLN A 104 4.58 -21.30 -14.26
N GLU A 105 4.37 -21.87 -13.08
CA GLU A 105 3.10 -22.43 -12.65
C GLU A 105 2.00 -21.35 -12.59
N CYS A 106 2.36 -20.10 -12.27
CA CYS A 106 1.41 -18.98 -12.31
C CYS A 106 0.98 -18.67 -13.73
N TYR A 107 1.93 -18.58 -14.67
CA TYR A 107 1.59 -18.40 -16.09
C TYR A 107 0.73 -19.54 -16.61
N ASP A 108 1.10 -20.80 -16.31
CA ASP A 108 0.36 -21.98 -16.77
C ASP A 108 -1.09 -21.95 -16.24
N ALA A 109 -1.28 -21.59 -14.97
CA ALA A 109 -2.60 -21.43 -14.37
C ALA A 109 -3.40 -20.27 -15.00
N ALA A 110 -2.76 -19.14 -15.27
CA ALA A 110 -3.39 -17.98 -15.91
C ALA A 110 -3.80 -18.28 -17.34
N ALA A 111 -2.94 -18.95 -18.11
CA ALA A 111 -3.24 -19.38 -19.47
C ALA A 111 -4.38 -20.43 -19.52
N GLU A 112 -4.36 -21.42 -18.61
CA GLU A 112 -5.44 -22.40 -18.50
C GLU A 112 -6.80 -21.72 -18.20
N LEU A 113 -6.83 -20.75 -17.27
CA LEU A 113 -8.04 -20.01 -16.95
C LEU A 113 -8.55 -19.18 -18.13
N ALA A 114 -7.64 -18.56 -18.90
CA ALA A 114 -7.98 -17.82 -20.12
C ALA A 114 -8.56 -18.77 -21.20
N ASP A 115 -7.92 -19.91 -21.44
CA ASP A 115 -8.38 -20.94 -22.39
C ASP A 115 -9.72 -21.58 -21.96
N ASP A 116 -9.98 -21.67 -20.65
CA ASP A 116 -11.24 -22.13 -20.06
C ASP A 116 -12.37 -21.08 -20.17
N GLY A 117 -12.08 -19.91 -20.76
CA GLY A 117 -13.02 -18.84 -21.06
C GLY A 117 -13.23 -17.84 -19.92
N CYS A 118 -12.30 -17.72 -19.00
CA CYS A 118 -12.31 -16.60 -18.04
C CYS A 118 -12.09 -15.27 -18.77
N ASN A 119 -12.91 -14.28 -18.46
CA ASN A 119 -12.79 -12.92 -18.99
C ASN A 119 -11.86 -12.06 -18.14
N ILE A 120 -11.72 -12.44 -16.87
CA ILE A 120 -10.83 -11.81 -15.90
C ILE A 120 -10.04 -12.91 -15.19
N VAL A 121 -8.73 -12.70 -15.03
CA VAL A 121 -7.85 -13.53 -14.19
C VAL A 121 -7.15 -12.64 -13.19
N PHE A 122 -7.24 -12.97 -11.91
CA PHE A 122 -6.59 -12.26 -10.81
C PHE A 122 -5.54 -13.13 -10.15
N ALA A 123 -4.40 -12.55 -9.73
CA ALA A 123 -3.38 -13.22 -8.92
C ALA A 123 -2.95 -12.35 -7.74
N ASP A 124 -2.63 -12.97 -6.59
CA ASP A 124 -2.47 -12.27 -5.32
C ASP A 124 -1.03 -12.04 -4.87
N SER A 125 -0.05 -12.77 -5.38
CA SER A 125 1.31 -12.72 -4.84
C SER A 125 2.28 -11.86 -5.65
N PHE A 126 3.21 -11.18 -4.97
CA PHE A 126 4.21 -10.28 -5.56
C PHE A 126 4.98 -10.94 -6.72
N GLY A 127 5.45 -12.17 -6.55
CA GLY A 127 6.21 -12.89 -7.58
C GLY A 127 5.36 -13.46 -8.72
N HIS A 128 4.04 -13.29 -8.70
CA HIS A 128 3.16 -13.64 -9.83
C HIS A 128 3.20 -12.58 -10.95
N GLU A 129 3.68 -11.35 -10.69
CA GLU A 129 3.54 -10.22 -11.63
C GLU A 129 4.11 -10.49 -13.01
N ASP A 130 5.36 -10.95 -13.13
CA ASP A 130 5.99 -11.22 -14.42
C ASP A 130 5.22 -12.24 -15.26
N PHE A 131 4.65 -13.24 -14.62
CA PHE A 131 3.91 -14.34 -15.26
C PHE A 131 2.50 -13.90 -15.67
N MET A 132 1.87 -13.02 -14.90
CA MET A 132 0.60 -12.39 -15.26
C MET A 132 0.76 -11.42 -16.44
N ILE A 133 1.85 -10.63 -16.48
CA ILE A 133 2.22 -9.78 -17.63
C ILE A 133 2.45 -10.63 -18.88
N GLN A 134 3.14 -11.77 -18.74
CA GLN A 134 3.34 -12.69 -19.87
C GLN A 134 2.01 -13.22 -20.40
N ALA A 135 1.08 -13.62 -19.52
CA ALA A 135 -0.25 -14.08 -19.92
C ALA A 135 -1.07 -12.95 -20.58
N ALA A 136 -1.03 -11.73 -20.04
CA ALA A 136 -1.70 -10.57 -20.61
C ALA A 136 -1.28 -10.26 -22.05
N ARG A 137 0.01 -10.46 -22.36
CA ARG A 137 0.52 -10.31 -23.74
C ARG A 137 0.02 -11.37 -24.71
N GLU A 138 -0.21 -12.58 -24.22
CA GLU A 138 -0.66 -13.70 -25.04
C GLU A 138 -2.18 -13.73 -25.24
N PHE A 139 -2.94 -13.29 -24.25
CA PHE A 139 -4.41 -13.28 -24.23
C PHE A 139 -4.97 -11.85 -24.19
N PRO A 140 -4.89 -11.08 -25.29
CA PRO A 140 -5.24 -9.66 -25.29
C PRO A 140 -6.73 -9.36 -25.03
N ASP A 141 -7.60 -10.36 -25.17
CA ASP A 141 -9.04 -10.23 -24.94
C ASP A 141 -9.44 -10.54 -23.47
N VAL A 142 -8.51 -10.97 -22.64
CA VAL A 142 -8.70 -11.29 -21.21
C VAL A 142 -8.07 -10.20 -20.35
N GLN A 143 -8.76 -9.78 -19.29
CA GLN A 143 -8.23 -8.82 -18.32
C GLN A 143 -7.43 -9.55 -17.26
N PHE A 144 -6.19 -9.14 -17.02
CA PHE A 144 -5.30 -9.68 -16.00
C PHE A 144 -5.11 -8.65 -14.90
N CYS A 145 -5.52 -9.01 -13.69
CA CYS A 145 -5.43 -8.16 -12.50
C CYS A 145 -4.47 -8.78 -11.49
N HIS A 146 -3.70 -7.96 -10.81
CA HIS A 146 -2.66 -8.45 -9.93
C HIS A 146 -2.56 -7.59 -8.67
N ALA A 147 -2.52 -8.22 -7.51
CA ALA A 147 -2.24 -7.52 -6.25
C ALA A 147 -0.74 -7.36 -6.03
N THR A 148 -0.35 -6.27 -5.34
CA THR A 148 1.04 -5.97 -4.94
C THR A 148 1.99 -5.62 -6.10
N GLY A 149 1.53 -5.69 -7.34
CA GLY A 149 2.35 -5.41 -8.51
C GLY A 149 2.74 -3.93 -8.64
N THR A 150 3.79 -3.70 -9.40
CA THR A 150 4.44 -2.38 -9.50
C THR A 150 4.57 -1.88 -10.94
N ARG A 151 4.12 -2.65 -11.95
CA ARG A 151 4.49 -2.41 -13.35
C ARG A 151 3.32 -2.12 -14.30
N ALA A 152 2.07 -2.16 -13.87
CA ALA A 152 0.94 -1.98 -14.79
C ALA A 152 0.99 -0.62 -15.51
N HIS A 153 1.39 0.45 -14.83
CA HIS A 153 1.46 1.80 -15.41
C HIS A 153 2.65 2.01 -16.37
N THR A 154 3.64 1.10 -16.40
CA THR A 154 4.83 1.19 -17.28
C THR A 154 4.85 0.14 -18.39
N GLU A 155 4.12 -0.98 -18.25
CA GLU A 155 4.11 -2.06 -19.26
C GLU A 155 3.38 -1.69 -20.55
N GLY A 156 2.49 -0.70 -20.52
CA GLY A 156 1.73 -0.25 -21.68
C GLY A 156 0.76 -1.29 -22.24
N LEU A 157 0.20 -2.14 -21.37
CA LEU A 157 -0.80 -3.14 -21.69
C LEU A 157 -2.18 -2.65 -21.23
N ASP A 158 -3.15 -2.60 -22.14
CA ASP A 158 -4.52 -2.16 -21.81
C ASP A 158 -5.31 -3.19 -21.00
N ASN A 159 -4.80 -4.42 -20.88
CA ASN A 159 -5.42 -5.56 -20.22
C ASN A 159 -4.60 -6.10 -19.02
N PHE A 160 -3.66 -5.32 -18.48
CA PHE A 160 -2.93 -5.66 -17.27
C PHE A 160 -3.06 -4.54 -16.23
N HIS A 161 -3.44 -4.90 -15.00
CA HIS A 161 -3.85 -3.96 -13.97
C HIS A 161 -3.29 -4.37 -12.61
N ASN A 162 -2.76 -3.40 -11.85
CA ASN A 162 -2.33 -3.58 -10.48
C ASN A 162 -3.36 -3.02 -9.49
N ALA A 163 -3.45 -3.64 -8.34
CA ALA A 163 -4.27 -3.18 -7.24
C ALA A 163 -3.55 -3.33 -5.91
N PHE A 164 -3.76 -2.38 -5.03
CA PHE A 164 -3.39 -2.46 -3.62
C PHE A 164 -4.33 -1.59 -2.78
N ALA A 165 -3.99 -1.37 -1.51
CA ALA A 165 -4.70 -0.42 -0.67
C ALA A 165 -3.72 0.41 0.16
N SER A 166 -4.15 1.57 0.64
CA SER A 166 -3.42 2.40 1.59
C SER A 166 -3.38 1.73 2.97
N ILE A 167 -2.88 0.48 3.02
CA ILE A 167 -2.89 -0.35 4.23
C ILE A 167 -2.06 0.26 5.36
N TYR A 168 -1.11 1.15 5.04
CA TYR A 168 -0.37 1.93 6.02
C TYR A 168 -1.30 2.73 6.97
N GLU A 169 -2.49 3.15 6.53
CA GLU A 169 -3.50 3.77 7.39
C GLU A 169 -4.00 2.78 8.46
N GLY A 170 -4.35 1.55 8.03
CA GLY A 170 -4.77 0.48 8.92
C GLY A 170 -3.65 0.03 9.86
N ARG A 171 -2.40 -0.03 9.36
CA ARG A 171 -1.23 -0.33 10.18
C ARG A 171 -0.97 0.74 11.23
N TYR A 172 -1.14 2.01 10.88
CA TYR A 172 -1.05 3.12 11.83
C TYR A 172 -2.08 3.00 12.95
N LEU A 173 -3.35 2.74 12.60
CA LEU A 173 -4.42 2.54 13.59
C LEU A 173 -4.15 1.34 14.49
N ALA A 174 -3.65 0.22 13.94
CA ALA A 174 -3.22 -0.93 14.73
C ALA A 174 -2.01 -0.61 15.62
N GLY A 175 -1.13 0.29 15.17
CA GLY A 175 -0.03 0.84 15.96
C GLY A 175 -0.49 1.64 17.16
N ILE A 176 -1.57 2.41 17.04
CA ILE A 176 -2.20 3.10 18.18
C ILE A 176 -2.60 2.09 19.27
N ALA A 177 -3.23 0.96 18.89
CA ALA A 177 -3.56 -0.09 19.85
C ALA A 177 -2.33 -0.65 20.57
N ALA A 178 -1.22 -0.85 19.84
CA ALA A 178 0.05 -1.28 20.41
C ALA A 178 0.61 -0.24 21.41
N GLY A 179 0.63 1.03 21.02
CA GLY A 179 1.12 2.12 21.90
C GLY A 179 0.27 2.31 23.15
N MET A 180 -1.06 2.16 23.03
CA MET A 180 -1.99 2.17 24.18
C MET A 180 -1.67 1.02 25.14
N LYS A 181 -1.40 -0.18 24.63
CA LYS A 181 -1.03 -1.35 25.45
C LYS A 181 0.31 -1.13 26.15
N LEU A 182 1.30 -0.57 25.48
CA LEU A 182 2.58 -0.23 26.09
C LEU A 182 2.41 0.77 27.24
N ASN A 183 1.57 1.81 27.05
CA ASN A 183 1.27 2.77 28.13
C ASN A 183 0.58 2.11 29.33
N GLU A 184 -0.37 1.20 29.10
CA GLU A 184 -1.00 0.44 30.16
C GLU A 184 0.04 -0.36 30.97
N MET A 185 0.98 -1.03 30.30
CA MET A 185 2.05 -1.80 30.94
C MET A 185 3.01 -0.90 31.75
N ILE A 186 3.30 0.32 31.24
CA ILE A 186 4.10 1.32 31.96
C ILE A 186 3.36 1.81 33.21
N GLU A 187 2.09 2.17 33.08
CA GLU A 187 1.25 2.63 34.20
C GLU A 187 1.05 1.56 35.26
N ALA A 188 0.95 0.29 34.86
CA ALA A 188 0.89 -0.84 35.78
C ALA A 188 2.24 -1.15 36.45
N GLY A 189 3.33 -0.56 36.00
CA GLY A 189 4.68 -0.83 36.48
C GLY A 189 5.24 -2.19 36.05
N GLU A 190 4.67 -2.79 35.01
CA GLU A 190 5.15 -4.04 34.42
C GLU A 190 6.42 -3.81 33.61
N ILE A 191 6.52 -2.65 32.95
CA ILE A 191 7.70 -2.19 32.24
C ILE A 191 7.99 -0.72 32.59
N THR A 192 9.21 -0.25 32.28
CA THR A 192 9.57 1.16 32.33
C THR A 192 9.50 1.78 30.92
N GLU A 193 9.50 3.12 30.81
CA GLU A 193 9.48 3.81 29.51
C GLU A 193 10.60 3.35 28.58
N ASP A 194 11.81 3.12 29.09
CA ASP A 194 12.97 2.64 28.33
C ASP A 194 12.88 1.15 27.94
N GLN A 195 11.91 0.42 28.46
CA GLN A 195 11.58 -0.96 28.09
C GLN A 195 10.40 -1.05 27.11
N ALA A 196 9.80 0.07 26.71
CA ALA A 196 8.71 0.08 25.73
C ALA A 196 9.26 -0.22 24.32
N LYS A 197 9.58 -1.50 24.10
CA LYS A 197 10.16 -2.00 22.86
C LYS A 197 9.24 -3.01 22.18
N MET A 198 8.83 -2.70 20.95
CA MET A 198 8.08 -3.61 20.09
C MET A 198 9.04 -4.50 19.28
N GLY A 199 8.56 -5.66 18.87
CA GLY A 199 9.21 -6.50 17.89
C GLY A 199 8.32 -6.65 16.65
N TYR A 200 8.96 -6.80 15.48
CA TYR A 200 8.26 -7.01 14.22
C TYR A 200 8.89 -8.13 13.41
N VAL A 201 8.08 -9.11 13.01
CA VAL A 201 8.51 -10.22 12.15
C VAL A 201 8.07 -9.93 10.72
N GLY A 202 9.01 -9.53 9.88
CA GLY A 202 8.80 -9.28 8.44
C GLY A 202 9.09 -10.52 7.60
N ALA A 203 8.56 -10.56 6.38
CA ALA A 203 8.90 -11.57 5.38
C ALA A 203 10.19 -11.18 4.62
N TYR A 204 10.14 -10.08 3.89
CA TYR A 204 11.24 -9.55 3.08
C TYR A 204 11.48 -8.06 3.37
N THR A 205 12.67 -7.56 2.98
CA THR A 205 13.02 -6.14 3.09
C THR A 205 12.51 -5.37 1.84
N TYR A 206 11.22 -5.50 1.52
CA TYR A 206 10.57 -4.80 0.44
C TYR A 206 9.81 -3.57 0.95
N ALA A 207 9.57 -2.58 0.08
CA ALA A 207 8.87 -1.35 0.43
C ALA A 207 7.49 -1.60 1.08
N GLU A 208 6.75 -2.61 0.64
CA GLU A 208 5.48 -3.02 1.24
C GLU A 208 5.62 -3.35 2.74
N VAL A 209 6.66 -4.12 3.08
CA VAL A 209 6.92 -4.50 4.48
C VAL A 209 7.46 -3.33 5.27
N ILE A 210 8.34 -2.50 4.66
CA ILE A 210 8.91 -1.29 5.28
C ILE A 210 7.82 -0.26 5.58
N SER A 211 6.95 0.05 4.62
CA SER A 211 5.77 0.90 4.79
C SER A 211 4.88 0.37 5.93
N GLY A 212 4.66 -0.96 5.95
CA GLY A 212 3.83 -1.63 6.95
C GLY A 212 4.38 -1.49 8.38
N TYR A 213 5.64 -1.82 8.62
CA TYR A 213 6.19 -1.71 9.98
C TYR A 213 6.44 -0.25 10.39
N THR A 214 6.79 0.62 9.44
CA THR A 214 7.01 2.04 9.75
C THR A 214 5.71 2.73 10.15
N SER A 215 4.62 2.53 9.41
CA SER A 215 3.31 3.09 9.77
C SER A 215 2.80 2.56 11.11
N PHE A 216 2.98 1.26 11.37
CA PHE A 216 2.67 0.66 12.68
C PHE A 216 3.47 1.31 13.82
N TYR A 217 4.77 1.49 13.64
CA TYR A 217 5.63 2.18 14.61
C TYR A 217 5.19 3.64 14.84
N LEU A 218 4.89 4.38 13.79
CA LEU A 218 4.44 5.78 13.89
C LEU A 218 3.11 5.88 14.64
N GLY A 219 2.19 4.95 14.40
CA GLY A 219 0.95 4.85 15.17
C GLY A 219 1.19 4.62 16.66
N ALA A 220 2.06 3.68 17.00
CA ALA A 220 2.44 3.42 18.40
C ALA A 220 3.13 4.63 19.03
N LYS A 221 4.05 5.26 18.30
CA LYS A 221 4.79 6.44 18.75
C LYS A 221 3.90 7.66 19.01
N SER A 222 2.81 7.80 18.27
CA SER A 222 1.88 8.94 18.44
C SER A 222 1.25 8.97 19.83
N VAL A 223 1.10 7.81 20.48
CA VAL A 223 0.50 7.68 21.82
C VAL A 223 1.51 7.25 22.90
N CYS A 224 2.58 6.55 22.52
CA CYS A 224 3.68 6.13 23.41
C CYS A 224 5.03 6.67 22.88
N PRO A 225 5.42 7.92 23.21
CA PRO A 225 6.60 8.57 22.61
C PRO A 225 7.93 7.89 22.89
N SER A 226 8.04 7.08 23.95
CA SER A 226 9.25 6.33 24.32
C SER A 226 9.45 5.04 23.52
N VAL A 227 8.47 4.62 22.71
CA VAL A 227 8.52 3.35 22.00
C VAL A 227 9.70 3.26 21.03
N THR A 228 10.32 2.09 20.98
CA THR A 228 11.29 1.67 19.97
C THR A 228 10.84 0.35 19.35
N MET A 229 11.42 -0.04 18.21
CA MET A 229 11.06 -1.29 17.55
C MET A 229 12.28 -1.99 16.95
N ASP A 230 12.38 -3.30 17.20
CA ASP A 230 13.33 -4.20 16.53
C ASP A 230 12.59 -4.98 15.44
N VAL A 231 13.20 -5.10 14.25
CA VAL A 231 12.63 -5.83 13.11
C VAL A 231 13.57 -6.95 12.69
N THR A 232 13.03 -8.14 12.46
CA THR A 232 13.74 -9.29 11.87
C THR A 232 12.95 -9.85 10.69
N PHE A 233 13.63 -10.51 9.75
CA PHE A 233 13.00 -11.03 8.53
C PHE A 233 13.19 -12.54 8.42
N THR A 234 12.17 -13.23 7.86
CA THR A 234 12.19 -14.68 7.65
C THR A 234 12.77 -15.08 6.30
N GLY A 235 12.72 -14.20 5.29
CA GLY A 235 13.06 -14.51 3.90
C GLY A 235 12.00 -15.39 3.21
N SER A 236 10.75 -15.40 3.74
CA SER A 236 9.61 -16.09 3.17
C SER A 236 8.32 -15.37 3.54
N TRP A 237 7.33 -15.36 2.65
CA TRP A 237 5.99 -14.89 2.98
C TRP A 237 5.31 -15.78 4.02
N TYR A 238 5.50 -17.09 3.93
CA TYR A 238 4.93 -18.08 4.84
C TYR A 238 5.97 -19.11 5.28
N ASP A 239 6.44 -19.04 6.51
CA ASP A 239 7.25 -20.05 7.19
C ASP A 239 6.94 -20.03 8.69
N GLU A 240 6.00 -20.88 9.12
CA GLU A 240 5.56 -20.94 10.51
C GLU A 240 6.70 -21.17 11.51
N THR A 241 7.73 -21.93 11.12
CA THR A 241 8.90 -22.19 11.98
C THR A 241 9.76 -20.96 12.11
N ALA A 242 10.15 -20.32 10.99
CA ALA A 242 10.99 -19.14 10.99
C ALA A 242 10.29 -17.96 11.67
N GLU A 243 8.99 -17.76 11.42
CA GLU A 243 8.19 -16.72 12.05
C GLU A 243 8.09 -16.90 13.58
N LYS A 244 7.86 -18.14 14.03
CA LYS A 244 7.86 -18.49 15.45
C LYS A 244 9.21 -18.27 16.12
N GLU A 245 10.30 -18.67 15.45
CA GLU A 245 11.66 -18.44 15.94
C GLU A 245 11.99 -16.95 15.99
N GLY A 246 11.61 -16.18 14.96
CA GLY A 246 11.77 -14.72 14.92
C GLY A 246 11.06 -14.04 16.08
N ALA A 247 9.78 -14.36 16.32
CA ALA A 247 9.02 -13.82 17.44
C ALA A 247 9.65 -14.17 18.80
N ASN A 248 10.06 -15.44 19.01
CA ASN A 248 10.71 -15.87 20.23
C ASN A 248 12.07 -15.14 20.46
N ASN A 249 12.84 -14.92 19.41
CA ASN A 249 14.10 -14.20 19.48
C ASN A 249 13.89 -12.70 19.83
N LEU A 250 12.89 -12.05 19.28
CA LEU A 250 12.50 -10.69 19.61
C LEU A 250 12.06 -10.58 21.07
N ILE A 251 11.23 -11.50 21.56
CA ILE A 251 10.81 -11.57 22.97
C ILE A 251 12.02 -11.77 23.89
N ALA A 252 12.92 -12.71 23.56
CA ALA A 252 14.16 -12.92 24.31
C ALA A 252 15.09 -11.71 24.25
N GLY A 253 15.03 -10.90 23.18
CA GLY A 253 15.72 -9.63 22.99
C GLY A 253 15.10 -8.46 23.78
N GLY A 254 14.01 -8.72 24.54
CA GLY A 254 13.35 -7.73 25.39
C GLY A 254 12.21 -6.98 24.71
N CYS A 255 11.71 -7.44 23.56
CA CYS A 255 10.47 -6.92 22.99
C CYS A 255 9.28 -7.39 23.85
N VAL A 256 8.41 -6.46 24.19
CA VAL A 256 7.29 -6.67 25.12
C VAL A 256 5.92 -6.70 24.41
N LEU A 257 5.91 -6.46 23.12
CA LEU A 257 4.76 -6.56 22.21
C LEU A 257 5.30 -6.93 20.83
N ILE A 258 4.63 -7.83 20.12
CA ILE A 258 5.04 -8.30 18.79
C ILE A 258 3.97 -7.99 17.76
N SER A 259 4.40 -7.61 16.55
CA SER A 259 3.59 -7.58 15.35
C SER A 259 4.31 -8.32 14.22
N GLN A 260 3.65 -8.51 13.08
CA GLN A 260 4.22 -9.22 11.95
C GLN A 260 3.69 -8.69 10.60
N HIS A 261 4.47 -9.00 9.56
CA HIS A 261 4.11 -8.89 8.14
C HIS A 261 4.58 -10.17 7.43
N ALA A 262 4.22 -11.29 8.02
CA ALA A 262 4.41 -12.64 7.54
C ALA A 262 3.09 -13.40 7.81
N ASP A 263 2.80 -14.43 7.02
CA ASP A 263 1.43 -14.86 6.75
C ASP A 263 0.98 -16.07 7.54
N SER A 264 1.88 -16.70 8.36
CA SER A 264 1.54 -17.86 9.16
C SER A 264 1.07 -17.52 10.57
N MET A 265 0.62 -18.53 11.27
CA MET A 265 0.29 -18.45 12.69
C MET A 265 1.51 -18.57 13.63
N GLY A 266 2.74 -18.58 13.09
CA GLY A 266 3.98 -18.75 13.85
C GLY A 266 4.21 -17.69 14.91
N ALA A 267 4.23 -16.42 14.51
CA ALA A 267 4.45 -15.29 15.42
C ALA A 267 3.30 -15.10 16.44
N PRO A 268 1.99 -15.11 16.05
CA PRO A 268 0.89 -15.02 16.99
C PRO A 268 0.89 -16.13 18.04
N THR A 269 1.12 -17.39 17.64
CA THR A 269 1.13 -18.51 18.58
C THR A 269 2.33 -18.51 19.52
N ALA A 270 3.50 -18.00 19.07
CA ALA A 270 4.64 -17.77 19.95
C ALA A 270 4.29 -16.73 21.03
N CYS A 271 3.62 -15.66 20.67
CA CYS A 271 3.14 -14.64 21.59
C CYS A 271 2.13 -15.19 22.60
N GLU A 272 1.16 -15.99 22.15
CA GLU A 272 0.18 -16.63 23.05
C GLU A 272 0.84 -17.55 24.08
N VAL A 273 1.82 -18.35 23.67
CA VAL A 273 2.59 -19.22 24.57
C VAL A 273 3.42 -18.42 25.56
N ALA A 274 4.01 -17.29 25.13
CA ALA A 274 4.84 -16.44 25.96
C ALA A 274 4.04 -15.48 26.87
N GLY A 275 2.75 -15.29 26.60
CA GLY A 275 1.90 -14.30 27.26
C GLY A 275 2.28 -12.86 26.88
N VAL A 276 2.81 -12.65 25.68
CA VAL A 276 3.21 -11.34 25.14
C VAL A 276 2.13 -10.82 24.19
N PRO A 277 1.65 -9.57 24.35
CA PRO A 277 0.66 -8.98 23.46
C PRO A 277 1.06 -9.05 21.98
N ASN A 278 0.08 -9.33 21.11
CA ASN A 278 0.27 -9.41 19.67
C ASN A 278 -0.74 -8.52 18.93
N VAL A 279 -0.24 -7.73 17.96
CA VAL A 279 -1.05 -7.05 16.95
C VAL A 279 -0.78 -7.74 15.62
N SER A 280 -1.79 -8.43 15.11
CA SER A 280 -1.67 -9.28 13.92
C SER A 280 -1.82 -8.47 12.61
N TYR A 281 -1.68 -9.16 11.48
CA TYR A 281 -1.87 -8.63 10.13
C TYR A 281 -2.70 -9.62 9.29
N ASN A 282 -3.43 -9.13 8.30
CA ASN A 282 -4.32 -9.82 7.37
C ASN A 282 -5.57 -10.48 7.99
N GLY A 283 -5.50 -11.05 9.15
CA GLY A 283 -6.64 -11.73 9.77
C GLY A 283 -6.66 -11.66 11.29
N SER A 284 -7.84 -11.84 11.88
CA SER A 284 -7.97 -12.01 13.32
C SER A 284 -7.42 -13.37 13.74
N THR A 285 -6.55 -13.38 14.74
CA THR A 285 -5.99 -14.61 15.32
C THR A 285 -6.61 -14.94 16.68
N ILE A 286 -7.74 -14.30 17.03
CA ILE A 286 -8.38 -14.39 18.35
C ILE A 286 -8.76 -15.82 18.74
N ASP A 287 -9.18 -16.66 17.79
CA ASP A 287 -9.60 -18.04 18.07
C ASP A 287 -8.45 -18.92 18.57
N ALA A 288 -7.23 -18.67 18.06
CA ALA A 288 -6.03 -19.40 18.47
C ALA A 288 -5.25 -18.68 19.58
N CYS A 289 -5.36 -17.36 19.67
CA CYS A 289 -4.56 -16.50 20.55
C CYS A 289 -5.45 -15.55 21.38
N PRO A 290 -6.45 -16.07 22.13
CA PRO A 290 -7.46 -15.24 22.79
C PRO A 290 -6.92 -14.35 23.90
N ASN A 291 -5.76 -14.66 24.47
CA ASN A 291 -5.19 -13.92 25.59
C ASN A 291 -4.23 -12.81 25.18
N THR A 292 -3.67 -12.88 23.98
CA THR A 292 -2.60 -11.97 23.52
C THR A 292 -2.95 -11.17 22.29
N PHE A 293 -3.82 -11.67 21.42
CA PHE A 293 -4.30 -10.94 20.25
C PHE A 293 -5.04 -9.67 20.65
N ILE A 294 -4.65 -8.51 20.08
CA ILE A 294 -5.29 -7.22 20.34
C ILE A 294 -6.20 -6.84 19.16
N VAL A 295 -5.65 -6.69 17.97
CA VAL A 295 -6.34 -6.26 16.75
C VAL A 295 -5.50 -6.67 15.53
N SER A 296 -6.12 -6.75 14.37
CA SER A 296 -5.46 -6.93 13.08
C SER A 296 -5.94 -5.89 12.07
N SER A 297 -5.03 -5.31 11.30
CA SER A 297 -5.37 -4.59 10.06
C SER A 297 -5.35 -5.55 8.88
N ARG A 298 -6.23 -5.34 7.92
CA ARG A 298 -6.28 -6.12 6.68
C ARG A 298 -6.79 -5.26 5.51
N ILE A 299 -6.52 -5.72 4.30
CA ILE A 299 -7.18 -5.21 3.10
C ILE A 299 -8.45 -6.03 2.89
N ASP A 300 -9.59 -5.38 2.73
CA ASP A 300 -10.79 -5.99 2.16
C ASP A 300 -10.73 -5.87 0.64
N TRP A 301 -10.56 -7.00 -0.03
CA TRP A 301 -10.41 -7.06 -1.47
C TRP A 301 -11.75 -7.11 -2.22
N ALA A 302 -12.87 -7.31 -1.52
CA ALA A 302 -14.18 -7.36 -2.16
C ALA A 302 -14.52 -6.10 -2.96
N PRO A 303 -14.24 -4.87 -2.50
CA PRO A 303 -14.46 -3.67 -3.29
C PRO A 303 -13.69 -3.64 -4.63
N TYR A 304 -12.45 -4.15 -4.66
CA TYR A 304 -11.69 -4.26 -5.90
C TYR A 304 -12.26 -5.33 -6.83
N PHE A 305 -12.62 -6.49 -6.30
CA PHE A 305 -13.18 -7.57 -7.11
C PHE A 305 -14.53 -7.18 -7.71
N GLU A 306 -15.39 -6.51 -6.95
CA GLU A 306 -16.63 -5.94 -7.48
C GLU A 306 -16.35 -4.88 -8.56
N TYR A 307 -15.34 -4.01 -8.35
CA TYR A 307 -14.93 -2.99 -9.30
C TYR A 307 -14.46 -3.58 -10.63
N MET A 308 -13.49 -4.52 -10.62
CA MET A 308 -12.96 -5.11 -11.85
C MET A 308 -14.01 -5.88 -12.65
N ILE A 309 -14.89 -6.61 -11.93
CA ILE A 309 -16.00 -7.35 -12.58
C ILE A 309 -16.99 -6.37 -13.22
N ASN A 310 -17.40 -5.33 -12.49
CA ASN A 310 -18.31 -4.31 -13.00
C ASN A 310 -17.74 -3.54 -14.21
N CYS A 311 -16.44 -3.24 -14.23
CA CYS A 311 -15.80 -2.64 -15.40
C CYS A 311 -15.99 -3.51 -16.64
N VAL A 312 -15.70 -4.81 -16.55
CA VAL A 312 -15.83 -5.73 -17.70
C VAL A 312 -17.30 -5.91 -18.11
N VAL A 313 -18.21 -5.99 -17.14
CA VAL A 313 -19.66 -6.08 -17.42
C VAL A 313 -20.17 -4.85 -18.16
N ASN A 314 -19.69 -3.67 -17.79
CA ASN A 314 -20.12 -2.40 -18.41
C ASN A 314 -19.35 -2.04 -19.69
N GLY A 315 -18.23 -2.70 -19.98
CA GLY A 315 -17.29 -2.30 -21.03
C GLY A 315 -16.42 -1.09 -20.65
N ASP A 316 -16.28 -0.84 -19.35
CA ASP A 316 -15.43 0.21 -18.81
C ASP A 316 -13.97 -0.27 -18.72
N GLN A 317 -13.01 0.65 -18.84
CA GLN A 317 -11.60 0.37 -18.63
C GLN A 317 -11.32 0.15 -17.15
N ILE A 318 -10.63 -0.95 -16.79
CA ILE A 318 -10.06 -1.11 -15.45
C ILE A 318 -8.87 -0.15 -15.32
N ALA A 319 -8.72 0.52 -14.19
CA ALA A 319 -7.57 1.39 -13.92
C ALA A 319 -6.26 0.58 -13.96
N ALA A 320 -5.20 1.15 -14.52
CA ALA A 320 -3.87 0.50 -14.52
C ALA A 320 -3.38 0.25 -13.09
N ASP A 321 -3.58 1.24 -12.21
CA ASP A 321 -3.35 1.11 -10.76
C ASP A 321 -4.62 1.51 -10.00
N TRP A 322 -5.12 0.61 -9.14
CA TRP A 322 -6.25 0.86 -8.27
C TRP A 322 -5.83 0.84 -6.81
N THR A 323 -6.13 1.90 -6.08
CA THR A 323 -5.80 2.02 -4.66
C THR A 323 -7.06 2.09 -3.81
N GLY A 324 -7.27 1.06 -2.98
CA GLY A 324 -8.30 1.07 -1.94
C GLY A 324 -7.87 1.88 -0.71
N THR A 325 -8.83 2.43 0.03
CA THR A 325 -8.59 3.28 1.21
C THR A 325 -9.53 2.92 2.36
N LEU A 326 -9.37 3.55 3.52
CA LEU A 326 -10.37 3.53 4.59
C LEU A 326 -11.76 3.97 4.08
N ALA A 327 -11.80 5.04 3.29
CA ALA A 327 -13.06 5.60 2.76
C ALA A 327 -13.76 4.67 1.75
N THR A 328 -13.01 3.88 1.00
CA THR A 328 -13.58 2.89 0.06
C THR A 328 -13.97 1.57 0.74
N GLY A 329 -13.67 1.41 2.04
CA GLY A 329 -13.90 0.19 2.78
C GLY A 329 -12.86 -0.91 2.53
N SER A 330 -11.79 -0.61 1.78
CA SER A 330 -10.73 -1.59 1.49
C SER A 330 -9.69 -1.71 2.61
N VAL A 331 -9.49 -0.66 3.40
CA VAL A 331 -8.65 -0.73 4.61
C VAL A 331 -9.57 -0.89 5.81
N VAL A 332 -9.43 -2.01 6.51
CA VAL A 332 -10.27 -2.35 7.66
C VAL A 332 -9.45 -2.92 8.82
N LEU A 333 -9.99 -2.79 10.02
CA LEU A 333 -9.48 -3.48 11.20
C LEU A 333 -10.45 -4.59 11.60
N SER A 334 -9.92 -5.67 12.19
CA SER A 334 -10.73 -6.64 12.90
C SER A 334 -11.36 -6.01 14.15
N ASP A 335 -12.31 -6.70 14.75
CA ASP A 335 -12.76 -6.34 16.10
C ASP A 335 -11.58 -6.32 17.07
N VAL A 336 -11.56 -5.33 17.96
CA VAL A 336 -10.57 -5.23 19.03
C VAL A 336 -10.90 -6.25 20.11
N ASN A 337 -9.94 -7.07 20.50
CA ASN A 337 -10.07 -7.95 21.65
C ASN A 337 -9.91 -7.13 22.94
N GLU A 338 -11.01 -6.60 23.46
CA GLU A 338 -11.02 -5.78 24.67
C GLU A 338 -10.45 -6.48 25.91
N ALA A 339 -10.38 -7.82 25.91
CA ALA A 339 -9.80 -8.57 27.02
C ALA A 339 -8.26 -8.49 27.06
N ALA A 340 -7.63 -8.25 25.92
CA ALA A 340 -6.17 -8.11 25.79
C ALA A 340 -5.73 -6.66 25.53
N ALA A 341 -6.59 -5.83 24.94
CA ALA A 341 -6.34 -4.44 24.65
C ALA A 341 -6.36 -3.57 25.93
N ALA A 342 -5.68 -2.42 25.87
CA ALA A 342 -5.81 -1.40 26.89
C ALA A 342 -7.19 -0.73 26.86
N ALA A 343 -7.66 -0.23 28.00
CA ALA A 343 -8.91 0.51 28.08
C ALA A 343 -8.84 1.76 27.19
N GLY A 344 -9.92 2.05 26.45
CA GLY A 344 -10.02 3.21 25.55
C GLY A 344 -9.35 3.01 24.18
N THR A 345 -8.87 1.80 23.85
CA THR A 345 -8.25 1.50 22.55
C THR A 345 -9.22 1.69 21.40
N VAL A 346 -10.46 1.26 21.52
CA VAL A 346 -11.48 1.39 20.47
C VAL A 346 -11.73 2.87 20.17
N GLU A 347 -11.93 3.69 21.19
CA GLU A 347 -12.18 5.12 21.05
C GLU A 347 -10.96 5.84 20.42
N ALA A 348 -9.74 5.46 20.78
CA ALA A 348 -8.52 6.04 20.21
C ALA A 348 -8.36 5.70 18.72
N ILE A 349 -8.65 4.46 18.34
CA ILE A 349 -8.64 4.02 16.93
C ILE A 349 -9.71 4.80 16.13
N GLU A 350 -10.94 4.87 16.60
CA GLU A 350 -12.03 5.55 15.90
C GLU A 350 -11.77 7.06 15.74
N ALA A 351 -11.17 7.70 16.75
CA ALA A 351 -10.78 9.11 16.66
C ALA A 351 -9.72 9.34 15.57
N ALA A 352 -8.66 8.54 15.55
CA ALA A 352 -7.61 8.65 14.55
C ALA A 352 -8.08 8.27 13.14
N LYS A 353 -8.96 7.27 13.02
CA LYS A 353 -9.62 6.91 11.77
C LYS A 353 -10.40 8.09 11.19
N ALA A 354 -11.18 8.76 12.00
CA ALA A 354 -11.94 9.95 11.56
C ALA A 354 -11.02 11.09 11.09
N GLU A 355 -9.85 11.26 11.70
CA GLU A 355 -8.86 12.25 11.28
C GLU A 355 -8.16 11.86 9.95
N LEU A 356 -7.86 10.57 9.74
CA LEU A 356 -7.36 10.05 8.47
C LEU A 356 -8.38 10.27 7.35
N GLU A 357 -9.64 9.88 7.57
CA GLU A 357 -10.73 10.05 6.60
C GLU A 357 -11.01 11.53 6.28
N ALA A 358 -10.81 12.42 7.26
CA ALA A 358 -10.94 13.86 7.06
C ALA A 358 -9.71 14.51 6.39
N GLY A 359 -8.60 13.76 6.20
CA GLY A 359 -7.34 14.27 5.66
C GLY A 359 -6.65 15.29 6.58
N THR A 360 -6.88 15.21 7.88
CA THR A 360 -6.24 16.05 8.90
C THR A 360 -5.09 15.35 9.62
N LEU A 361 -5.02 14.03 9.52
CA LEU A 361 -3.92 13.20 9.96
C LEU A 361 -3.27 12.56 8.72
N HIS A 362 -1.95 12.63 8.65
CA HIS A 362 -1.14 12.00 7.60
C HIS A 362 -0.13 11.06 8.25
N VAL A 363 -0.18 9.78 7.89
CA VAL A 363 0.66 8.74 8.49
C VAL A 363 2.14 9.04 8.34
N PHE A 364 2.56 9.44 7.13
CA PHE A 364 3.95 9.74 6.80
C PHE A 364 4.24 11.25 6.74
N ASP A 365 3.71 12.02 7.71
CA ASP A 365 4.11 13.41 7.91
C ASP A 365 5.59 13.43 8.35
N VAL A 366 6.46 13.99 7.51
CA VAL A 366 7.92 13.99 7.73
C VAL A 366 8.35 14.79 8.96
N SER A 367 7.47 15.58 9.55
CA SER A 367 7.72 16.27 10.82
C SER A 367 7.65 15.33 12.06
N THR A 368 7.08 14.12 11.90
CA THR A 368 6.88 13.17 13.00
C THR A 368 8.04 12.18 13.19
N PHE A 369 8.97 12.13 12.25
CA PHE A 369 10.12 11.23 12.29
C PHE A 369 11.41 11.90 11.79
N THR A 370 12.54 11.26 12.03
CA THR A 370 13.86 11.65 11.54
C THR A 370 14.57 10.49 10.87
N VAL A 371 15.59 10.78 10.07
CA VAL A 371 16.46 9.80 9.41
C VAL A 371 17.90 10.13 9.75
N GLY A 372 18.56 9.25 10.53
CA GLY A 372 19.91 9.49 11.01
C GLY A 372 20.05 10.74 11.89
N GLY A 373 19.01 11.09 12.64
CA GLY A 373 18.92 12.27 13.50
C GLY A 373 18.53 13.57 12.78
N GLU A 374 18.30 13.55 11.49
CA GLU A 374 17.98 14.73 10.68
C GLU A 374 16.54 14.68 10.14
N SER A 375 15.90 15.84 10.03
CA SER A 375 14.62 15.95 9.32
C SER A 375 14.82 15.91 7.81
N ILE A 376 13.94 15.23 7.10
CA ILE A 376 13.96 15.17 5.63
C ILE A 376 12.89 16.08 5.03
N THR A 377 13.15 16.62 3.85
CA THR A 377 12.22 17.48 3.11
C THR A 377 12.09 17.09 1.63
N SER A 378 12.84 16.08 1.21
CA SER A 378 12.86 15.53 -0.15
C SER A 378 13.29 14.08 -0.08
N TYR A 379 12.67 13.24 -0.88
CA TYR A 379 13.04 11.85 -1.07
C TYR A 379 12.66 11.41 -2.47
N MET A 380 13.65 10.97 -3.24
CA MET A 380 13.44 10.44 -4.58
C MET A 380 13.13 8.94 -4.48
N ALA A 381 11.96 8.55 -4.91
CA ALA A 381 11.54 7.16 -4.99
C ALA A 381 11.64 6.63 -6.43
N ASP A 382 11.87 5.34 -6.56
CA ASP A 382 11.69 4.60 -7.80
C ASP A 382 10.26 4.03 -7.80
N VAL A 383 9.40 4.58 -8.64
CA VAL A 383 7.98 4.19 -8.67
C VAL A 383 7.55 3.56 -9.99
N ASP A 384 8.35 3.71 -11.04
CA ASP A 384 8.00 3.18 -12.36
C ASP A 384 8.57 1.79 -12.64
N THR A 385 9.51 1.32 -11.79
CA THR A 385 10.15 -0.01 -11.87
C THR A 385 10.58 -0.41 -13.27
N ASP A 386 11.08 0.57 -14.02
CA ASP A 386 11.69 0.33 -15.30
C ASP A 386 13.04 -0.39 -15.14
N PRO A 387 13.69 -0.87 -16.23
CA PRO A 387 14.92 -1.63 -16.12
C PRO A 387 16.12 -0.89 -15.53
N ASP A 388 16.07 0.44 -15.40
CA ASP A 388 17.19 1.21 -14.89
C ASP A 388 17.18 1.40 -13.37
N TYR A 389 16.02 1.17 -12.71
CA TYR A 389 15.83 1.25 -11.26
C TYR A 389 16.36 2.55 -10.64
N THR A 390 16.16 3.66 -11.35
CA THR A 390 16.68 4.97 -10.93
C THR A 390 15.61 5.75 -10.17
N PRO A 391 15.79 6.04 -8.88
CA PRO A 391 14.87 6.89 -8.12
C PRO A 391 14.77 8.29 -8.75
N ASP A 392 13.65 8.60 -9.37
CA ASP A 392 13.44 9.83 -10.13
C ASP A 392 12.17 10.61 -9.75
N THR A 393 11.33 10.02 -8.91
CA THR A 393 10.06 10.62 -8.49
C THR A 393 10.16 11.21 -7.08
N GLU A 394 9.95 12.52 -6.94
CA GLU A 394 9.89 13.16 -5.62
C GLU A 394 8.66 12.69 -4.86
N ALA A 395 8.89 11.96 -3.77
CA ALA A 395 7.84 11.36 -2.98
C ALA A 395 7.34 12.24 -1.82
N ILE A 396 8.09 13.30 -1.44
CA ILE A 396 7.65 14.21 -0.37
C ILE A 396 6.92 15.40 -0.97
N VAL A 397 5.60 15.44 -0.78
CA VAL A 397 4.71 16.50 -1.26
C VAL A 397 4.00 17.14 -0.08
N ASP A 398 4.06 18.47 0.01
CA ASP A 398 3.43 19.25 1.09
C ASP A 398 3.81 18.78 2.51
N GLY A 399 5.03 18.25 2.69
CA GLY A 399 5.55 17.78 3.97
C GLY A 399 5.14 16.36 4.35
N CYS A 400 4.53 15.62 3.44
CA CYS A 400 4.14 14.24 3.64
C CYS A 400 4.75 13.35 2.56
N PHE A 401 5.14 12.11 2.90
CA PHE A 401 5.46 11.11 1.89
C PHE A 401 4.16 10.62 1.26
N ALA A 402 4.05 10.79 -0.05
CA ALA A 402 2.84 10.55 -0.83
C ALA A 402 2.69 9.07 -1.23
N GLU A 403 2.62 8.17 -0.23
CA GLU A 403 2.44 6.73 -0.43
C GLU A 403 1.18 6.42 -1.25
N SER A 404 1.26 5.42 -2.11
CA SER A 404 0.17 4.92 -2.96
C SER A 404 -0.45 5.94 -3.93
N THR A 405 0.27 7.02 -4.28
CA THR A 405 -0.21 8.03 -5.23
C THR A 405 0.36 7.87 -6.63
N ALA A 406 1.61 7.43 -6.77
CA ALA A 406 2.26 7.22 -8.06
C ALA A 406 1.99 5.80 -8.62
N ARG A 407 1.79 4.83 -7.75
CA ARG A 407 1.33 3.47 -8.05
C ARG A 407 0.53 2.92 -6.87
N SER A 408 -0.23 1.83 -7.07
CA SER A 408 -1.06 1.23 -6.02
C SER A 408 -0.22 0.54 -4.93
N ALA A 409 0.81 -0.21 -5.32
CA ALA A 409 1.72 -0.87 -4.38
C ALA A 409 2.59 0.14 -3.62
N PRO A 410 2.89 -0.12 -2.35
CA PRO A 410 3.74 0.75 -1.53
C PRO A 410 5.14 0.97 -2.12
N TYR A 411 5.69 2.18 -1.92
CA TYR A 411 7.06 2.53 -2.28
C TYR A 411 7.82 3.30 -1.18
N PHE A 412 7.24 3.39 0.03
CA PHE A 412 7.93 3.91 1.20
C PHE A 412 8.98 2.89 1.67
N ASP A 413 10.26 3.21 1.47
CA ASP A 413 11.41 2.35 1.83
C ASP A 413 12.42 3.05 2.74
N ILE A 414 12.00 4.15 3.40
CA ILE A 414 12.87 4.96 4.26
C ILE A 414 13.06 4.28 5.62
N GLN A 415 14.33 4.07 5.99
CA GLN A 415 14.67 3.63 7.35
C GLN A 415 14.67 4.83 8.30
N ILE A 416 13.67 4.93 9.16
CA ILE A 416 13.51 6.03 10.13
C ILE A 416 14.15 5.71 11.49
N ASP A 417 14.46 6.75 12.26
CA ASP A 417 14.98 6.60 13.62
C ASP A 417 13.95 6.00 14.57
N GLY A 418 14.43 5.16 15.49
CA GLY A 418 13.61 4.44 16.48
C GLY A 418 13.23 3.02 16.04
N ILE A 419 13.53 2.66 14.80
CA ILE A 419 13.42 1.30 14.28
C ILE A 419 14.81 0.73 14.03
N THR A 420 15.07 -0.48 14.51
CA THR A 420 16.34 -1.18 14.33
C THR A 420 16.13 -2.45 13.53
N LEU A 421 16.74 -2.57 12.37
CA LEU A 421 16.77 -3.81 11.62
C LEU A 421 17.85 -4.72 12.20
N LEU A 422 17.48 -5.93 12.63
CA LEU A 422 18.41 -6.93 13.16
C LEU A 422 19.11 -7.72 12.05
N ASP A 423 18.45 -7.84 10.92
CA ASP A 423 18.88 -8.52 9.70
C ASP A 423 18.20 -7.93 8.45
N SER A 424 18.34 -8.57 7.31
CA SER A 424 17.65 -8.23 6.06
C SER A 424 17.42 -9.49 5.24
N ALA A 425 16.37 -9.52 4.42
CA ALA A 425 16.05 -10.61 3.49
C ALA A 425 15.54 -10.04 2.15
N PHE A 426 16.09 -10.54 1.02
CA PHE A 426 15.76 -10.15 -0.35
C PHE A 426 15.55 -11.38 -1.22
#